data_d026aaec90b71138eee7272ee5d3d7d6
#
_entry.id   d026aaec90b71138eee7272ee5d3d7d6
#
_cell.length_a   1.000
_cell.length_b   1.000
_cell.length_c   1.000
_cell.angle_alpha   90.00
_cell.angle_beta   90.00
_cell.angle_gamma   90.00
#
_symmetry.space_group_name_H-M   'P 1'
#
loop_
_entity.id
_entity.type
_entity.pdbx_description
1 polymer ?
#
loop_
_entity_poly.entity_id
_entity_poly.type
_entity_poly.pdbx_seq_one_letter_code
_entity_poly.pdbx_strand_id
1 'polypeptide(L)'
;MSNYPDGTNARLIEVAAAEIGTVEEGNNLTKYGKFTGFDGQPWCGSFVNWCANQAGVKMHSVVSTAVGAHKFKETSRWSNLPSFGSLAFMDFPHDGVDRISHVGIVIAFEHGSDVVTCIEGNTSGTGDQRNGGMVMIKQRSLKRDIVGFGVPKFVPYKGDYPVIATNVAETKKEKKWTKPKSKKLPPAMLDRS
;
A
#
# COMPACT_ATOMS: atom_id res chain seq x y z
N MET A 1 -3.67 7.88 -22.47
CA MET A 1 -4.92 8.44 -21.91
C MET A 1 -5.46 7.43 -20.90
N SER A 2 -6.06 7.86 -19.79
CA SER A 2 -6.71 6.96 -18.84
C SER A 2 -7.97 6.34 -19.43
N ASN A 3 -8.25 5.08 -19.08
CA ASN A 3 -9.49 4.40 -19.46
C ASN A 3 -10.65 4.69 -18.48
N TYR A 4 -10.37 5.31 -17.33
CA TYR A 4 -11.33 5.54 -16.26
C TYR A 4 -11.39 7.01 -15.85
N PRO A 5 -12.59 7.52 -15.49
CA PRO A 5 -12.75 8.92 -15.06
C PRO A 5 -12.03 9.21 -13.76
N ASP A 6 -11.47 10.42 -13.63
CA ASP A 6 -10.84 10.89 -12.40
C ASP A 6 -11.81 10.90 -11.21
N GLY A 7 -11.28 10.65 -10.03
CA GLY A 7 -12.03 10.59 -8.78
C GLY A 7 -12.76 9.28 -8.53
N THR A 8 -12.74 8.32 -9.49
CA THR A 8 -13.39 7.02 -9.35
C THR A 8 -12.47 5.99 -8.68
N ASN A 9 -13.07 4.96 -8.08
CA ASN A 9 -12.34 3.81 -7.56
C ASN A 9 -11.67 2.99 -8.67
N ALA A 10 -12.26 2.91 -9.87
CA ALA A 10 -11.65 2.26 -11.02
C ALA A 10 -10.36 2.97 -11.45
N ARG A 11 -10.37 4.32 -11.45
CA ARG A 11 -9.17 5.12 -11.76
C ARG A 11 -8.08 4.92 -10.71
N LEU A 12 -8.44 4.87 -9.42
CA LEU A 12 -7.48 4.59 -8.35
C LEU A 12 -6.79 3.23 -8.55
N ILE A 13 -7.56 2.20 -8.89
CA ILE A 13 -7.05 0.86 -9.15
C ILE A 13 -6.15 0.86 -10.41
N GLU A 14 -6.54 1.53 -11.49
CA GLU A 14 -5.72 1.66 -12.70
C GLU A 14 -4.36 2.30 -12.40
N VAL A 15 -4.34 3.40 -11.64
CA VAL A 15 -3.10 4.08 -11.24
C VAL A 15 -2.22 3.16 -10.39
N ALA A 16 -2.80 2.49 -9.41
CA ALA A 16 -2.04 1.58 -8.55
C ALA A 16 -1.48 0.37 -9.33
N ALA A 17 -2.25 -0.16 -10.29
CA ALA A 17 -1.82 -1.27 -11.14
C ALA A 17 -0.64 -0.92 -12.03
N ALA A 18 -0.55 0.32 -12.53
CA ALA A 18 0.57 0.79 -13.34
C ALA A 18 1.89 0.86 -12.55
N GLU A 19 1.84 0.85 -11.23
CA GLU A 19 3.00 0.92 -10.35
C GLU A 19 3.54 -0.46 -9.92
N ILE A 20 2.83 -1.55 -10.24
CA ILE A 20 3.25 -2.91 -9.86
C ILE A 20 4.65 -3.21 -10.39
N GLY A 21 5.53 -3.70 -9.52
CA GLY A 21 6.93 -3.99 -9.83
C GLY A 21 7.89 -2.82 -9.56
N THR A 22 7.39 -1.64 -9.19
CA THR A 22 8.26 -0.55 -8.74
C THR A 22 9.00 -0.95 -7.47
N VAL A 23 10.32 -0.72 -7.48
CA VAL A 23 11.24 -1.03 -6.36
C VAL A 23 11.81 0.26 -5.80
N GLU A 24 11.96 0.33 -4.48
CA GLU A 24 12.62 1.45 -3.81
C GLU A 24 14.09 1.58 -4.20
N GLU A 25 14.62 2.78 -4.12
CA GLU A 25 16.05 3.06 -4.23
C GLU A 25 16.67 3.08 -2.82
N GLY A 26 17.56 2.12 -2.53
CA GLY A 26 18.25 2.06 -1.24
C GLY A 26 17.29 1.83 -0.04
N ASN A 27 17.36 2.72 0.96
CA ASN A 27 16.55 2.59 2.20
C ASN A 27 15.27 3.42 2.09
N ASN A 28 14.20 2.85 1.57
CA ASN A 28 12.89 3.49 1.48
C ASN A 28 12.85 4.80 0.64
N LEU A 29 13.81 5.02 -0.26
CA LEU A 29 13.79 6.19 -1.14
C LEU A 29 12.87 5.92 -2.33
N THR A 30 11.80 6.71 -2.47
CA THR A 30 10.80 6.52 -3.52
C THR A 30 10.21 7.85 -4.00
N LYS A 31 9.65 7.87 -5.22
CA LYS A 31 8.83 8.99 -5.67
C LYS A 31 7.62 9.24 -4.77
N TYR A 32 7.11 8.21 -4.10
CA TYR A 32 5.95 8.30 -3.20
C TYR A 32 6.32 9.00 -1.89
N GLY A 33 7.48 8.64 -1.31
CA GLY A 33 8.03 9.30 -0.13
C GLY A 33 8.35 10.76 -0.41
N LYS A 34 8.99 11.06 -1.54
CA LYS A 34 9.25 12.45 -2.00
C LYS A 34 7.96 13.25 -2.14
N PHE A 35 6.92 12.68 -2.77
CA PHE A 35 5.62 13.33 -2.94
C PHE A 35 4.96 13.71 -1.62
N THR A 36 5.03 12.84 -0.60
CA THR A 36 4.40 13.08 0.71
C THR A 36 5.29 13.85 1.70
N GLY A 37 6.57 14.09 1.37
CA GLY A 37 7.55 14.71 2.26
C GLY A 37 8.12 13.75 3.32
N PHE A 38 7.93 12.43 3.14
CA PHE A 38 8.38 11.36 4.05
C PHE A 38 9.31 10.36 3.34
N ASP A 39 10.27 10.87 2.56
CA ASP A 39 11.24 10.02 1.87
C ASP A 39 12.19 9.35 2.88
N GLY A 40 12.64 8.15 2.58
CA GLY A 40 13.48 7.37 3.49
C GLY A 40 12.74 6.73 4.67
N GLN A 41 11.40 6.78 4.69
CA GLN A 41 10.54 6.15 5.70
C GLN A 41 9.71 5.02 5.07
N PRO A 42 9.13 4.10 5.89
CA PRO A 42 8.17 3.12 5.37
C PRO A 42 7.07 3.79 4.54
N TRP A 43 6.89 3.38 3.31
CA TRP A 43 6.17 4.16 2.30
C TRP A 43 4.86 3.54 1.80
N CYS A 44 4.29 2.54 2.50
CA CYS A 44 3.00 1.97 2.14
C CYS A 44 1.89 3.02 2.08
N GLY A 45 1.80 3.88 3.10
CA GLY A 45 0.85 4.99 3.14
C GLY A 45 1.17 6.08 2.13
N SER A 46 2.45 6.38 1.88
CA SER A 46 2.88 7.35 0.86
C SER A 46 2.49 6.88 -0.54
N PHE A 47 2.64 5.59 -0.85
CA PHE A 47 2.17 4.97 -2.09
C PHE A 47 0.67 5.19 -2.31
N VAL A 48 -0.15 4.87 -1.30
CA VAL A 48 -1.61 5.04 -1.38
C VAL A 48 -2.00 6.51 -1.59
N ASN A 49 -1.37 7.44 -0.87
CA ASN A 49 -1.63 8.88 -1.03
C ASN A 49 -1.23 9.37 -2.42
N TRP A 50 -0.10 8.92 -2.96
CA TRP A 50 0.32 9.24 -4.31
C TRP A 50 -0.67 8.71 -5.35
N CYS A 51 -1.07 7.44 -5.26
CA CYS A 51 -2.08 6.86 -6.16
C CYS A 51 -3.39 7.62 -6.13
N ALA A 52 -3.89 7.98 -4.94
CA ALA A 52 -5.11 8.76 -4.79
C ALA A 52 -5.00 10.14 -5.45
N ASN A 53 -3.86 10.83 -5.28
CA ASN A 53 -3.60 12.11 -5.93
C ASN A 53 -3.61 11.99 -7.46
N GLN A 54 -2.88 11.01 -8.04
CA GLN A 54 -2.83 10.77 -9.47
C GLN A 54 -4.19 10.36 -10.07
N ALA A 55 -5.03 9.75 -9.26
CA ALA A 55 -6.39 9.34 -9.64
C ALA A 55 -7.44 10.43 -9.41
N GLY A 56 -7.09 11.61 -8.88
CA GLY A 56 -8.03 12.67 -8.52
C GLY A 56 -8.95 12.30 -7.36
N VAL A 57 -8.61 11.30 -6.55
CA VAL A 57 -9.41 10.81 -5.42
C VAL A 57 -9.11 11.60 -4.15
N LYS A 58 -10.16 12.21 -3.57
CA LYS A 58 -10.04 12.94 -2.31
C LYS A 58 -10.18 11.99 -1.11
N MET A 59 -9.17 11.98 -0.24
CA MET A 59 -9.16 11.17 0.97
C MET A 59 -8.31 11.82 2.09
N HIS A 60 -8.45 11.31 3.30
CA HIS A 60 -7.53 11.63 4.39
C HIS A 60 -6.16 11.00 4.13
N SER A 61 -5.10 11.68 4.57
CA SER A 61 -3.75 11.11 4.49
C SER A 61 -3.66 9.82 5.31
N VAL A 62 -3.01 8.82 4.71
CA VAL A 62 -2.71 7.52 5.34
C VAL A 62 -1.20 7.26 5.44
N VAL A 63 -0.38 8.30 5.32
CA VAL A 63 1.08 8.20 5.52
C VAL A 63 1.39 7.59 6.88
N SER A 64 0.73 8.07 7.94
CA SER A 64 0.60 7.36 9.19
C SER A 64 -0.66 6.48 9.13
N THR A 65 -0.49 5.17 8.98
CA THR A 65 -1.60 4.23 8.81
C THR A 65 -2.58 4.25 9.97
N ALA A 66 -2.10 4.31 11.21
CA ALA A 66 -2.94 4.38 12.41
C ALA A 66 -3.77 5.66 12.46
N VAL A 67 -3.16 6.82 12.16
CA VAL A 67 -3.86 8.12 12.11
C VAL A 67 -4.88 8.13 10.98
N GLY A 68 -4.51 7.61 9.80
CA GLY A 68 -5.42 7.50 8.65
C GLY A 68 -6.64 6.64 8.96
N ALA A 69 -6.45 5.46 9.57
CA ALA A 69 -7.55 4.59 10.00
C ALA A 69 -8.49 5.31 10.98
N HIS A 70 -7.93 6.03 11.96
CA HIS A 70 -8.72 6.81 12.90
C HIS A 70 -9.58 7.87 12.18
N LYS A 71 -9.01 8.61 11.21
CA LYS A 71 -9.74 9.60 10.42
C LYS A 71 -10.88 9.01 9.60
N PHE A 72 -10.70 7.82 9.00
CA PHE A 72 -11.79 7.13 8.33
C PHE A 72 -12.92 6.73 9.29
N LYS A 73 -12.59 6.31 10.52
CA LYS A 73 -13.58 6.00 11.58
C LYS A 73 -14.34 7.25 12.01
N GLU A 74 -13.64 8.35 12.32
CA GLU A 74 -14.24 9.63 12.73
C GLU A 74 -15.21 10.21 11.69
N THR A 75 -14.94 9.99 10.40
CA THR A 75 -15.75 10.54 9.30
C THR A 75 -16.80 9.57 8.78
N SER A 76 -17.10 8.49 9.52
CA SER A 76 -18.06 7.44 9.14
C SER A 76 -17.79 6.82 7.76
N ARG A 77 -16.49 6.72 7.40
CA ARG A 77 -16.00 6.12 6.16
C ARG A 77 -15.20 4.84 6.41
N TRP A 78 -15.44 4.22 7.53
CA TRP A 78 -14.89 2.93 7.89
C TRP A 78 -15.88 1.81 7.59
N SER A 79 -15.40 0.68 7.05
CA SER A 79 -16.18 -0.52 6.78
C SER A 79 -15.46 -1.75 7.32
N ASN A 80 -16.23 -2.75 7.74
CA ASN A 80 -15.71 -4.09 8.05
C ASN A 80 -15.73 -5.02 6.82
N LEU A 81 -16.28 -4.55 5.70
CA LEU A 81 -16.34 -5.30 4.45
C LEU A 81 -15.52 -4.62 3.37
N PRO A 82 -14.79 -5.39 2.53
CA PRO A 82 -14.05 -4.85 1.40
C PRO A 82 -14.98 -4.28 0.34
N SER A 83 -14.46 -3.29 -0.40
CA SER A 83 -15.03 -2.82 -1.65
C SER A 83 -13.90 -2.45 -2.62
N PHE A 84 -14.17 -2.44 -3.92
CA PHE A 84 -13.17 -2.06 -4.93
C PHE A 84 -12.63 -0.66 -4.68
N GLY A 85 -11.30 -0.54 -4.57
CA GLY A 85 -10.60 0.71 -4.28
C GLY A 85 -10.62 1.12 -2.80
N SER A 86 -11.32 0.40 -1.90
CA SER A 86 -11.18 0.66 -0.47
C SER A 86 -9.76 0.38 0.01
N LEU A 87 -9.36 1.02 1.09
CA LEU A 87 -8.04 0.90 1.67
C LEU A 87 -8.07 -0.13 2.79
N ALA A 88 -7.42 -1.26 2.59
CA ALA A 88 -7.28 -2.31 3.59
C ALA A 88 -6.22 -1.90 4.61
N PHE A 89 -6.60 -1.69 5.86
CA PHE A 89 -5.72 -1.41 6.98
C PHE A 89 -5.36 -2.71 7.69
N MET A 90 -4.07 -2.92 7.90
CA MET A 90 -3.52 -4.19 8.36
C MET A 90 -2.72 -4.02 9.64
N ASP A 91 -2.84 -5.05 10.48
CA ASP A 91 -2.01 -5.28 11.66
C ASP A 91 -1.50 -6.72 11.57
N PHE A 92 -0.20 -6.89 11.35
CA PHE A 92 0.35 -8.21 11.11
C PHE A 92 0.71 -8.89 12.42
N PRO A 93 0.19 -10.10 12.70
CA PRO A 93 0.65 -10.88 13.83
C PRO A 93 2.18 -11.09 13.76
N HIS A 94 2.86 -10.83 14.85
CA HIS A 94 4.31 -11.07 15.00
C HIS A 94 5.24 -10.08 14.25
N ASP A 95 4.76 -8.93 13.80
CA ASP A 95 5.63 -7.88 13.25
C ASP A 95 6.30 -7.01 14.33
N GLY A 96 6.03 -7.31 15.60
CA GLY A 96 6.56 -6.58 16.75
C GLY A 96 5.93 -5.21 16.98
N VAL A 97 4.82 -4.92 16.33
CA VAL A 97 4.10 -3.65 16.42
C VAL A 97 2.63 -3.92 16.74
N ASP A 98 2.19 -3.56 17.93
CA ASP A 98 0.80 -3.71 18.38
C ASP A 98 -0.05 -2.51 17.92
N ARG A 99 -0.19 -2.35 16.60
CA ARG A 99 -1.02 -1.31 15.98
C ARG A 99 -1.13 -1.53 14.47
N ILE A 100 -2.11 -0.90 13.83
CA ILE A 100 -2.17 -0.82 12.36
C ILE A 100 -0.85 -0.28 11.82
N SER A 101 -0.12 -1.12 11.07
CA SER A 101 1.23 -0.88 10.60
C SER A 101 1.35 -0.84 9.07
N HIS A 102 0.31 -1.26 8.33
CA HIS A 102 0.34 -1.35 6.87
C HIS A 102 -1.00 -0.98 6.23
N VAL A 103 -0.97 -0.63 4.94
CA VAL A 103 -2.16 -0.30 4.15
C VAL A 103 -1.96 -0.68 2.68
N GLY A 104 -3.04 -1.17 2.04
CA GLY A 104 -3.08 -1.49 0.61
C GLY A 104 -4.40 -1.09 -0.03
N ILE A 105 -4.46 -1.09 -1.37
CA ILE A 105 -5.65 -0.76 -2.16
C ILE A 105 -6.32 -2.07 -2.59
N VAL A 106 -7.58 -2.28 -2.24
CA VAL A 106 -8.36 -3.48 -2.58
C VAL A 106 -8.67 -3.51 -4.08
N ILE A 107 -8.34 -4.63 -4.72
CA ILE A 107 -8.56 -4.86 -6.15
C ILE A 107 -9.44 -6.08 -6.45
N ALA A 108 -9.53 -7.04 -5.53
CA ALA A 108 -10.43 -8.19 -5.68
C ALA A 108 -10.80 -8.76 -4.31
N PHE A 109 -11.99 -9.33 -4.23
CA PHE A 109 -12.51 -10.08 -3.09
C PHE A 109 -13.68 -10.96 -3.54
N GLU A 110 -13.96 -12.01 -2.79
CA GLU A 110 -15.08 -12.89 -3.02
C GLU A 110 -15.93 -12.97 -1.74
N HIS A 111 -17.25 -12.91 -1.89
CA HIS A 111 -18.19 -13.04 -0.76
C HIS A 111 -18.04 -14.40 -0.07
N GLY A 112 -17.86 -14.38 1.23
CA GLY A 112 -17.68 -15.60 2.04
C GLY A 112 -16.24 -16.14 2.07
N SER A 113 -15.34 -15.60 1.25
CA SER A 113 -13.91 -15.89 1.30
C SER A 113 -13.25 -15.19 2.49
N ASP A 114 -12.20 -15.81 3.05
CA ASP A 114 -11.30 -15.15 4.01
C ASP A 114 -10.19 -14.35 3.30
N VAL A 115 -10.21 -14.24 1.97
CA VAL A 115 -9.13 -13.63 1.20
C VAL A 115 -9.59 -12.35 0.53
N VAL A 116 -8.80 -11.29 0.70
CA VAL A 116 -8.86 -10.05 -0.07
C VAL A 116 -7.54 -9.86 -0.82
N THR A 117 -7.62 -9.40 -2.07
CA THR A 117 -6.44 -9.10 -2.89
C THR A 117 -6.24 -7.59 -2.94
N CYS A 118 -5.01 -7.15 -2.63
CA CYS A 118 -4.62 -5.74 -2.60
C CYS A 118 -3.41 -5.47 -3.49
N ILE A 119 -3.27 -4.22 -3.95
CA ILE A 119 -1.98 -3.68 -4.39
C ILE A 119 -1.39 -2.91 -3.22
N GLU A 120 -0.15 -3.23 -2.88
CA GLU A 120 0.55 -2.71 -1.71
C GLU A 120 1.91 -2.15 -2.10
N GLY A 121 2.26 -0.97 -1.57
CA GLY A 121 3.61 -0.43 -1.60
C GLY A 121 4.40 -0.89 -0.36
N ASN A 122 5.71 -0.86 -0.45
CA ASN A 122 6.62 -1.21 0.64
C ASN A 122 6.43 -2.62 1.20
N THR A 123 6.09 -3.56 0.33
CA THR A 123 5.88 -4.98 0.69
C THR A 123 6.90 -5.88 0.00
N SER A 124 6.94 -7.16 0.35
CA SER A 124 7.84 -8.15 -0.23
C SER A 124 7.13 -9.46 -0.54
N GLY A 125 7.73 -10.28 -1.43
CA GLY A 125 7.28 -11.64 -1.69
C GLY A 125 7.44 -12.53 -0.46
N THR A 126 8.61 -12.44 0.17
CA THR A 126 9.00 -13.20 1.37
C THR A 126 9.70 -12.27 2.37
N GLY A 127 9.58 -12.54 3.67
CA GLY A 127 10.21 -11.75 4.73
C GLY A 127 9.32 -10.63 5.24
N ASP A 128 9.87 -9.44 5.46
CA ASP A 128 9.17 -8.32 6.06
C ASP A 128 8.03 -7.81 5.14
N GLN A 129 6.79 -8.04 5.58
CA GLN A 129 5.59 -7.63 4.84
C GLN A 129 5.24 -6.16 5.01
N ARG A 130 5.86 -5.50 5.97
CA ARG A 130 5.62 -4.09 6.34
C ARG A 130 6.69 -3.16 5.78
N ASN A 131 7.88 -3.67 5.50
CA ASN A 131 9.03 -2.90 5.00
C ASN A 131 9.81 -3.71 3.96
N GLY A 132 9.13 -4.07 2.86
CA GLY A 132 9.65 -5.00 1.86
C GLY A 132 10.26 -4.37 0.61
N GLY A 133 10.02 -3.10 0.35
CA GLY A 133 10.70 -2.33 -0.69
C GLY A 133 10.10 -2.39 -2.10
N MET A 134 8.92 -3.00 -2.32
CA MET A 134 8.30 -3.13 -3.66
C MET A 134 6.82 -2.77 -3.65
N VAL A 135 6.28 -2.47 -4.86
CA VAL A 135 4.84 -2.48 -5.12
C VAL A 135 4.45 -3.84 -5.67
N MET A 136 3.54 -4.54 -4.97
CA MET A 136 3.12 -5.90 -5.34
C MET A 136 1.63 -6.12 -5.16
N ILE A 137 1.10 -7.13 -5.87
CA ILE A 137 -0.20 -7.73 -5.56
C ILE A 137 -0.01 -8.71 -4.40
N LYS A 138 -0.84 -8.58 -3.37
CA LYS A 138 -0.81 -9.45 -2.18
C LYS A 138 -2.21 -9.97 -1.87
N GLN A 139 -2.27 -11.23 -1.46
CA GLN A 139 -3.46 -11.82 -0.84
C GLN A 139 -3.34 -11.74 0.68
N ARG A 140 -4.39 -11.26 1.35
CA ARG A 140 -4.44 -11.05 2.79
C ARG A 140 -5.65 -11.76 3.40
N SER A 141 -5.47 -12.34 4.56
CA SER A 141 -6.58 -12.95 5.33
C SER A 141 -7.39 -11.84 6.01
N LEU A 142 -8.71 -11.84 5.78
CA LEU A 142 -9.64 -10.94 6.44
C LEU A 142 -9.64 -11.12 7.95
N LYS A 143 -9.46 -12.36 8.43
CA LYS A 143 -9.51 -12.70 9.85
C LYS A 143 -8.20 -12.46 10.59
N ARG A 144 -7.07 -12.61 9.88
CA ARG A 144 -5.74 -12.57 10.51
C ARG A 144 -5.04 -11.24 10.34
N ASP A 145 -5.13 -10.64 9.14
CA ASP A 145 -4.28 -9.52 8.74
C ASP A 145 -5.05 -8.19 8.71
N ILE A 146 -6.38 -8.22 8.47
CA ILE A 146 -7.18 -7.03 8.20
C ILE A 146 -7.89 -6.55 9.47
N VAL A 147 -7.70 -5.27 9.80
CA VAL A 147 -8.44 -4.58 10.88
C VAL A 147 -9.75 -3.97 10.35
N GLY A 148 -9.78 -3.57 9.09
CA GLY A 148 -10.94 -3.01 8.42
C GLY A 148 -10.54 -2.15 7.22
N PHE A 149 -11.52 -1.43 6.67
CA PHE A 149 -11.38 -0.75 5.39
C PHE A 149 -11.78 0.72 5.50
N GLY A 150 -10.90 1.60 5.03
CA GLY A 150 -11.23 3.00 4.78
C GLY A 150 -11.81 3.15 3.37
N VAL A 151 -12.94 3.85 3.23
CA VAL A 151 -13.58 4.10 1.93
C VAL A 151 -13.36 5.55 1.52
N PRO A 152 -12.47 5.87 0.56
CA PRO A 152 -12.31 7.22 0.04
C PRO A 152 -13.61 7.80 -0.54
N LYS A 153 -13.66 9.11 -0.70
CA LYS A 153 -14.81 9.77 -1.33
C LYS A 153 -14.70 9.67 -2.85
N PHE A 154 -15.20 8.57 -3.39
CA PHE A 154 -15.22 8.37 -4.84
C PHE A 154 -16.34 9.14 -5.53
N VAL A 155 -16.06 9.55 -6.77
CA VAL A 155 -17.10 9.87 -7.75
C VAL A 155 -17.81 8.56 -8.11
N PRO A 156 -19.17 8.54 -8.13
CA PRO A 156 -19.90 7.32 -8.49
C PRO A 156 -19.51 6.78 -9.86
N TYR A 157 -19.22 5.49 -9.94
CA TYR A 157 -18.84 4.80 -11.17
C TYR A 157 -19.62 3.49 -11.29
N LYS A 158 -20.16 3.21 -12.48
CA LYS A 158 -20.98 2.02 -12.76
C LYS A 158 -20.41 1.14 -13.88
N GLY A 159 -19.25 1.49 -14.44
CA GLY A 159 -18.58 0.70 -15.46
C GLY A 159 -17.75 -0.45 -14.88
N ASP A 160 -17.04 -1.14 -15.78
CA ASP A 160 -16.16 -2.24 -15.42
C ASP A 160 -14.90 -1.73 -14.70
N TYR A 161 -14.33 -2.58 -13.87
CA TYR A 161 -13.06 -2.32 -13.18
C TYR A 161 -11.87 -2.81 -14.01
N PRO A 162 -10.65 -2.26 -13.77
CA PRO A 162 -9.44 -2.77 -14.39
C PRO A 162 -9.29 -4.28 -14.13
N VAL A 163 -9.12 -5.05 -15.21
CA VAL A 163 -8.77 -6.47 -15.10
C VAL A 163 -7.28 -6.56 -14.81
N ILE A 164 -6.95 -6.96 -13.60
CA ILE A 164 -5.56 -7.14 -13.16
C ILE A 164 -5.33 -8.65 -13.06
N ALA A 165 -4.31 -9.16 -13.78
CA ALA A 165 -3.94 -10.56 -13.68
C ALA A 165 -3.46 -10.84 -12.23
N THR A 166 -4.30 -11.50 -11.45
CA THR A 166 -4.03 -11.85 -10.05
C THR A 166 -3.29 -13.18 -9.91
N ASN A 167 -2.71 -13.71 -10.99
CA ASN A 167 -1.94 -14.96 -10.98
C ASN A 167 -0.68 -14.80 -10.12
N VAL A 168 -0.85 -14.93 -8.82
CA VAL A 168 0.23 -15.00 -7.81
C VAL A 168 1.18 -16.18 -8.11
N ALA A 169 0.79 -17.09 -9.02
CA ALA A 169 1.58 -18.28 -9.38
C ALA A 169 2.68 -18.00 -10.43
N GLU A 170 2.64 -16.89 -11.17
CA GLU A 170 3.60 -16.64 -12.27
C GLU A 170 4.75 -15.70 -11.94
N THR A 171 4.83 -15.14 -10.76
CA THR A 171 6.02 -14.39 -10.29
C THR A 171 7.20 -15.30 -9.92
N LYS A 172 7.24 -16.54 -10.39
CA LYS A 172 8.34 -17.50 -10.17
C LYS A 172 9.66 -17.15 -10.87
N LYS A 173 9.79 -15.97 -11.46
CA LYS A 173 11.09 -15.39 -11.85
C LYS A 173 11.43 -14.16 -11.02
N GLU A 174 11.16 -14.22 -9.72
CA GLU A 174 11.73 -13.24 -8.80
C GLU A 174 13.27 -13.37 -8.86
N LYS A 175 13.92 -12.34 -9.40
CA LYS A 175 15.33 -12.09 -9.07
C LYS A 175 15.36 -12.00 -7.55
N LYS A 176 16.10 -12.92 -6.92
CA LYS A 176 16.30 -12.98 -5.47
C LYS A 176 16.78 -11.60 -5.00
N TRP A 177 15.82 -10.75 -4.57
CA TRP A 177 16.17 -9.45 -4.01
C TRP A 177 16.80 -9.70 -2.65
N THR A 178 18.06 -9.34 -2.50
CA THR A 178 18.73 -9.29 -1.21
C THR A 178 18.86 -7.81 -0.84
N LYS A 179 18.30 -7.43 0.31
CA LYS A 179 18.43 -6.08 0.85
C LYS A 179 19.91 -5.65 0.78
N PRO A 180 20.24 -4.50 0.19
CA PRO A 180 21.62 -4.02 0.20
C PRO A 180 22.13 -3.95 1.64
N LYS A 181 23.29 -4.55 1.92
CA LYS A 181 23.93 -4.44 3.24
C LYS A 181 24.14 -2.96 3.52
N SER A 182 23.58 -2.43 4.60
CA SER A 182 23.84 -1.06 5.06
C SER A 182 25.35 -0.87 5.19
N LYS A 183 25.93 0.04 4.39
CA LYS A 183 27.29 0.50 4.64
C LYS A 183 27.28 1.17 6.01
N LYS A 184 27.98 0.58 6.99
CA LYS A 184 28.27 1.26 8.25
C LYS A 184 28.96 2.58 7.88
N LEU A 185 28.38 3.69 8.31
CA LEU A 185 29.08 4.98 8.28
C LEU A 185 30.37 4.82 9.07
N PRO A 186 31.51 5.32 8.55
CA PRO A 186 32.74 5.36 9.31
C PRO A 186 32.54 6.20 10.57
N PRO A 187 33.14 5.83 11.71
CA PRO A 187 33.05 6.62 12.93
C PRO A 187 33.58 8.03 12.66
N ALA A 188 32.78 9.05 13.00
CA ALA A 188 33.21 10.44 12.96
C ALA A 188 34.51 10.56 13.79
N MET A 189 35.57 11.11 13.19
CA MET A 189 36.75 11.49 13.94
C MET A 189 36.33 12.51 14.99
N LEU A 190 36.42 12.12 16.26
CA LEU A 190 36.36 13.03 17.39
C LEU A 190 37.61 13.93 17.25
N ASP A 191 37.36 15.17 16.89
CA ASP A 191 38.37 16.23 16.88
C ASP A 191 38.80 16.46 18.34
N ARG A 192 40.11 16.37 18.57
CA ARG A 192 40.76 16.69 19.83
C ARG A 192 41.25 18.14 19.75
N SER A 193 40.66 18.96 20.53
CA SER A 193 41.33 20.13 21.11
C SER A 193 40.49 20.69 22.26
#